data_b5136f2e803248928674c2665f81ed3b
#
_entry.id   b5136f2e803248928674c2665f81ed3b
#
_cell.length_a   1.000
_cell.length_b   1.000
_cell.length_c   1.000
_cell.angle_alpha   90.00
_cell.angle_beta   90.00
_cell.angle_gamma   90.00
#
_symmetry.space_group_name_H-M   'P 1'
#
loop_
_entity.id
_entity.type
_entity.pdbx_description
1 polymer ?
#
loop_
_entity_poly.entity_id
_entity_poly.type
_entity_poly.pdbx_seq_one_letter_code
_entity_poly.pdbx_strand_id
1 'polypeptide(L)' 'MPSYSPELILTMRLALEEVMSQIPLNHATPGIKAYMAEFILKAAADGETSYDGLIAKASNQIRTILSV' A
#
# COMPACT_ATOMS: atom_id res chain seq x y z
N MET A 1 -6.30 -19.81 5.11
CA MET A 1 -5.48 -18.61 5.06
C MET A 1 -5.03 -18.33 3.64
N PRO A 2 -5.17 -17.11 3.16
CA PRO A 2 -4.62 -16.81 1.85
C PRO A 2 -3.10 -16.93 1.90
N SER A 3 -2.55 -17.67 0.95
CA SER A 3 -1.10 -17.75 0.82
C SER A 3 -0.66 -16.79 -0.27
N TYR A 4 0.35 -16.00 0.02
CA TYR A 4 0.88 -15.04 -0.94
C TYR A 4 2.10 -15.64 -1.62
N SER A 5 2.10 -15.62 -2.96
CA SER A 5 3.26 -16.08 -3.72
C SER A 5 4.44 -15.11 -3.50
N PRO A 6 5.68 -15.56 -3.70
CA PRO A 6 6.83 -14.65 -3.62
C PRO A 6 6.70 -13.46 -4.58
N GLU A 7 6.16 -13.67 -5.76
CA GLU A 7 5.93 -12.59 -6.72
C GLU A 7 4.93 -11.56 -6.20
N LEU A 8 3.86 -12.03 -5.56
CA LEU A 8 2.87 -11.12 -5.00
C LEU A 8 3.44 -10.34 -3.81
N ILE A 9 4.23 -11.01 -2.97
CA ILE A 9 4.89 -10.33 -1.85
C ILE A 9 5.80 -9.21 -2.38
N LEU A 10 6.58 -9.50 -3.42
CA LEU A 10 7.43 -8.48 -4.02
C LEU A 10 6.60 -7.34 -4.60
N THR A 11 5.51 -7.66 -5.30
CA THR A 11 4.61 -6.66 -5.85
C THR A 11 4.05 -5.74 -4.75
N MET A 12 3.61 -6.32 -3.63
CA MET A 12 3.09 -5.55 -2.51
C MET A 12 4.16 -4.64 -1.90
N ARG A 13 5.39 -5.15 -1.76
CA ARG A 13 6.48 -4.34 -1.22
C ARG A 13 6.83 -3.18 -2.12
N LEU A 14 6.91 -3.41 -3.42
CA LEU A 14 7.21 -2.36 -4.38
C LEU A 14 6.08 -1.33 -4.43
N ALA A 15 4.83 -1.78 -4.35
CA ALA A 15 3.69 -0.88 -4.29
C ALA A 15 3.75 -0.01 -3.03
N LEU A 16 4.09 -0.59 -1.89
CA LEU A 16 4.23 0.16 -0.65
C LEU A 16 5.32 1.22 -0.76
N GLU A 17 6.48 0.85 -1.32
CA GLU A 17 7.57 1.80 -1.50
C GLU A 17 7.16 2.96 -2.40
N GLU A 18 6.48 2.67 -3.51
CA GLU A 18 6.03 3.71 -4.43
C GLU A 18 5.03 4.64 -3.76
N VAL A 19 4.08 4.09 -3.03
CA VAL A 19 3.07 4.88 -2.34
C VAL A 19 3.72 5.74 -1.26
N MET A 20 4.66 5.20 -0.51
CA MET A 20 5.36 5.98 0.52
C MET A 20 6.19 7.11 -0.09
N SER A 21 6.71 6.93 -1.30
CA SER A 21 7.46 8.00 -1.96
C SER A 21 6.58 9.18 -2.38
N GLN A 22 5.27 8.98 -2.47
CA GLN A 22 4.32 10.04 -2.79
C GLN A 22 3.92 10.88 -1.56
N ILE A 23 4.27 10.41 -0.36
CA ILE A 23 3.89 11.10 0.88
C ILE A 23 4.97 12.12 1.23
N PRO A 24 4.59 13.38 1.57
CA PRO A 24 5.58 14.36 2.04
C PRO A 24 6.35 13.82 3.25
N LEU A 25 7.64 14.15 3.33
CA LEU A 25 8.51 13.60 4.37
C LEU A 25 7.98 13.81 5.79
N ASN A 26 7.36 14.97 6.03
CA ASN A 26 6.82 15.26 7.36
C ASN A 26 5.59 14.42 7.72
N HIS A 27 5.01 13.70 6.76
CA HIS A 27 3.90 12.79 6.98
C HIS A 27 4.29 11.32 6.80
N ALA A 28 5.50 11.05 6.32
CA ALA A 28 5.97 9.68 6.06
C ALA A 28 6.51 9.05 7.34
N THR A 29 5.62 8.86 8.32
CA THR A 29 5.98 8.32 9.63
C THR A 29 5.90 6.79 9.62
N PRO A 30 6.57 6.11 10.58
CA PRO A 30 6.42 4.66 10.72
C PRO A 30 4.97 4.22 10.91
N GLY A 31 4.16 5.02 11.60
CA GLY A 31 2.75 4.70 11.77
C GLY A 31 1.98 4.70 10.46
N ILE A 32 2.23 5.70 9.62
CA ILE A 32 1.61 5.77 8.29
C ILE A 32 2.08 4.61 7.42
N LYS A 33 3.37 4.28 7.47
CA LYS A 33 3.91 3.17 6.70
C LYS A 33 3.25 1.84 7.12
N ALA A 34 3.11 1.61 8.42
CA ALA A 34 2.46 0.39 8.93
C ALA A 34 1.00 0.33 8.48
N TYR A 35 0.29 1.45 8.56
CA TYR A 35 -1.09 1.53 8.11
C TYR A 35 -1.21 1.19 6.63
N MET A 36 -0.35 1.76 5.80
CA MET A 36 -0.38 1.51 4.36
C MET A 36 0.01 0.08 4.02
N ALA A 37 0.94 -0.51 4.77
CA ALA A 37 1.30 -1.92 4.58
C ALA A 37 0.10 -2.82 4.85
N GLU A 38 -0.63 -2.58 5.93
CA GLU A 38 -1.84 -3.34 6.23
C GLU A 38 -2.92 -3.13 5.19
N PHE A 39 -3.08 -1.91 4.71
CA PHE A 39 -4.05 -1.60 3.67
C PHE A 39 -3.75 -2.39 2.39
N ILE A 40 -2.47 -2.42 1.98
CA ILE A 40 -2.06 -3.14 0.78
C ILE A 40 -2.27 -4.65 0.96
N LEU A 41 -1.92 -5.19 2.13
CA LEU A 41 -2.16 -6.59 2.45
C LEU A 41 -3.63 -6.95 2.31
N LYS A 42 -4.50 -6.12 2.86
CA LYS A 42 -5.94 -6.36 2.81
C LYS A 42 -6.48 -6.26 1.40
N ALA A 43 -6.00 -5.30 0.61
CA ALA A 43 -6.41 -5.17 -0.78
C ALA A 43 -5.98 -6.40 -1.58
N ALA A 44 -4.77 -6.92 -1.34
CA ALA A 44 -4.31 -8.13 -2.02
C ALA A 44 -5.16 -9.35 -1.61
N ALA A 45 -5.51 -9.45 -0.33
CA ALA A 45 -6.37 -10.53 0.15
C ALA A 45 -7.76 -10.47 -0.48
N ASP A 46 -8.25 -9.26 -0.79
CA ASP A 46 -9.53 -9.06 -1.44
C ASP A 46 -9.47 -9.26 -2.96
N GLY A 47 -8.32 -9.63 -3.50
CA GLY A 47 -8.19 -9.95 -4.91
C GLY A 47 -7.42 -8.95 -5.75
N GLU A 48 -7.02 -7.80 -5.20
CA GLU A 48 -6.23 -6.84 -5.95
C GLU A 48 -4.77 -7.23 -5.91
N THR A 49 -4.32 -7.90 -6.98
CA THR A 49 -2.97 -8.46 -7.02
C THR A 49 -2.05 -7.78 -8.03
N SER A 50 -2.54 -6.79 -8.78
CA SER A 50 -1.71 -6.07 -9.73
C SER A 50 -1.00 -4.90 -9.04
N TYR A 51 0.22 -4.62 -9.48
CA TYR A 51 1.01 -3.52 -8.96
C TYR A 51 0.26 -2.18 -9.14
N ASP A 52 -0.24 -1.92 -10.35
CA ASP A 52 -0.95 -0.68 -10.65
C ASP A 52 -2.23 -0.53 -9.83
N GLY A 53 -2.97 -1.62 -9.65
CA GLY A 53 -4.19 -1.60 -8.87
C GLY A 53 -3.93 -1.34 -7.39
N LEU A 54 -2.88 -1.95 -6.84
CA LEU A 54 -2.49 -1.72 -5.45
C LEU A 54 -2.08 -0.26 -5.23
N ILE A 55 -1.30 0.29 -6.16
CA ILE A 55 -0.89 1.70 -6.08
C ILE A 55 -2.10 2.62 -6.17
N ALA A 56 -3.02 2.36 -7.09
CA ALA A 56 -4.20 3.20 -7.25
C ALA A 56 -5.06 3.22 -5.99
N LYS A 57 -5.33 2.07 -5.41
CA LYS A 57 -6.11 1.97 -4.18
C LYS A 57 -5.41 2.64 -3.01
N ALA A 58 -4.12 2.37 -2.86
CA ALA A 58 -3.35 2.94 -1.77
C ALA A 58 -3.21 4.45 -1.90
N SER A 59 -3.02 4.97 -3.11
CA SER A 59 -2.94 6.41 -3.35
C SER A 59 -4.25 7.11 -2.99
N ASN A 60 -5.38 6.50 -3.32
CA ASN A 60 -6.68 7.03 -2.93
C ASN A 60 -6.82 7.08 -1.41
N GLN A 61 -6.37 6.04 -0.72
CA GLN A 61 -6.44 5.98 0.73
C GLN A 61 -5.58 7.07 1.38
N ILE A 62 -4.37 7.29 0.84
CA ILE A 62 -3.50 8.35 1.34
C ILE A 62 -4.15 9.71 1.19
N ARG A 63 -4.76 9.99 0.04
CA ARG A 63 -5.45 11.26 -0.17
C ARG A 63 -6.55 11.48 0.86
N THR A 64 -7.27 10.42 1.20
CA THR A 64 -8.31 10.48 2.22
C THR A 64 -7.71 10.83 3.59
N ILE A 65 -6.59 10.19 3.94
CA ILE A 65 -5.91 10.43 5.22
C ILE A 65 -5.36 11.85 5.30
N LEU A 66 -4.69 12.30 4.25
CA LEU A 66 -3.99 13.59 4.28
C LEU A 66 -4.90 14.78 4.07
N SER A 67 -6.12 14.57 3.61
CA SER A 67 -7.08 15.65 3.39
C SER A 67 -7.89 16.01 4.62
N VAL A 68 -7.68 15.30 5.72
CA VAL A 68 -8.41 15.52 6.97
C VAL A 68 -7.86 16.70 7.75
#